data_8a7b06ed886029ef17e396e6076c1493
#
_entry.id   8a7b06ed886029ef17e396e6076c1493
#
_cell.length_a   1.000
_cell.length_b   1.000
_cell.length_c   1.000
_cell.angle_alpha   90.00
_cell.angle_beta   90.00
_cell.angle_gamma   90.00
#
_symmetry.space_group_name_H-M   'P 1'
#
loop_
_entity.id
_entity.type
_entity.pdbx_description
1 polymer ?
#
loop_
_entity_poly.entity_id
_entity_poly.type
_entity_poly.pdbx_seq_one_letter_code
_entity_poly.pdbx_strand_id
1 'polypeptide(L)'
;MAYRKLGRNSSNRKALFRSILTSFFKYGKIETTVTKAKEVAKLSAQLITLAKRNDLHARRQVMAVLVDETITKKLFEEIAPKYEGRQGGFTRIYRVGPRRGDAAEMAIIELI
;
A
#
# COMPACT_ATOMS: atom_id res chain seq x y z
N MET A 1 13.92 -1.53 6.13
CA MET A 1 12.56 -1.59 6.66
C MET A 1 12.17 -2.98 7.03
N ALA A 2 11.55 -3.11 8.14
CA ALA A 2 11.12 -4.41 8.62
C ALA A 2 9.67 -4.69 8.21
N TYR A 3 9.45 -5.78 7.54
CA TYR A 3 8.12 -6.32 7.33
C TYR A 3 7.71 -7.13 8.54
N ARG A 4 6.42 -7.14 8.83
CA ARG A 4 5.89 -8.00 9.88
C ARG A 4 6.00 -9.45 9.43
N LYS A 5 6.28 -10.34 10.39
CA LYS A 5 6.32 -11.77 10.11
C LYS A 5 4.89 -12.32 10.08
N LEU A 6 4.40 -12.58 8.89
CA LEU A 6 3.04 -13.06 8.67
C LEU A 6 3.03 -14.55 8.29
N GLY A 7 3.90 -15.33 8.93
CA GLY A 7 4.01 -16.76 8.63
C GLY A 7 4.70 -17.08 7.31
N ARG A 8 5.39 -16.10 6.73
CA ARG A 8 6.05 -16.23 5.44
C ARG A 8 7.51 -15.82 5.54
N ASN A 9 8.37 -16.35 4.67
CA ASN A 9 9.75 -15.90 4.58
C ASN A 9 9.83 -14.51 3.93
N SER A 10 11.01 -13.88 3.96
CA SER A 10 11.19 -12.51 3.46
C SER A 10 10.79 -12.34 2.01
N SER A 11 11.18 -13.29 1.14
CA SER A 11 10.87 -13.20 -0.29
C SER A 11 9.37 -13.26 -0.53
N ASN A 12 8.68 -14.18 0.14
CA ASN A 12 7.24 -14.32 -0.01
C ASN A 12 6.49 -13.13 0.53
N ARG A 13 6.97 -12.54 1.64
CA ARG A 13 6.36 -11.33 2.18
C ARG A 13 6.49 -10.15 1.23
N LYS A 14 7.67 -9.98 0.63
CA LYS A 14 7.87 -8.90 -0.34
C LYS A 14 6.94 -9.06 -1.55
N ALA A 15 6.86 -10.27 -2.09
CA ALA A 15 5.99 -10.55 -3.23
C ALA A 15 4.53 -10.28 -2.88
N LEU A 16 4.10 -10.70 -1.69
CA LEU A 16 2.74 -10.49 -1.22
C LEU A 16 2.40 -8.99 -1.16
N PHE A 17 3.27 -8.20 -0.54
CA PHE A 17 3.00 -6.78 -0.36
C PHE A 17 3.12 -5.97 -1.66
N ARG A 18 3.98 -6.38 -2.58
CA ARG A 18 4.01 -5.77 -3.92
C ARG A 18 2.68 -5.94 -4.62
N SER A 19 2.13 -7.15 -4.59
CA SER A 19 0.82 -7.46 -5.17
C SER A 19 -0.28 -6.65 -4.52
N ILE A 20 -0.30 -6.62 -3.19
CA ILE A 20 -1.33 -5.91 -2.43
C ILE A 20 -1.25 -4.40 -2.70
N LEU A 21 -0.05 -3.83 -2.70
CA LEU A 21 0.14 -2.40 -2.94
C LEU A 21 -0.28 -2.01 -4.37
N THR A 22 0.07 -2.85 -5.34
CA THR A 22 -0.34 -2.61 -6.72
C THR A 22 -1.85 -2.56 -6.84
N SER A 23 -2.54 -3.54 -6.24
CA SER A 23 -4.01 -3.57 -6.22
C SER A 23 -4.58 -2.38 -5.46
N PHE A 24 -3.97 -2.03 -4.34
CA PHE A 24 -4.42 -0.91 -3.52
C PHE A 24 -4.41 0.41 -4.29
N PHE A 25 -3.31 0.70 -4.98
CA PHE A 25 -3.23 1.93 -5.78
C PHE A 25 -4.09 1.86 -7.03
N LYS A 26 -4.31 0.66 -7.57
CA LYS A 26 -5.16 0.49 -8.74
C LYS A 26 -6.62 0.80 -8.43
N TYR A 27 -7.12 0.31 -7.31
CA TYR A 27 -8.55 0.40 -6.96
C TYR A 27 -8.87 1.47 -5.92
N GLY A 28 -7.87 1.97 -5.21
CA GLY A 28 -8.07 2.96 -4.16
C GLY A 28 -8.50 2.40 -2.82
N LYS A 29 -8.90 1.14 -2.79
CA LYS A 29 -9.24 0.44 -1.55
C LYS A 29 -9.16 -1.07 -1.76
N ILE A 30 -8.85 -1.78 -0.66
CA ILE A 30 -8.84 -3.25 -0.66
C ILE A 30 -9.36 -3.75 0.67
N GLU A 31 -9.88 -4.99 0.66
CA GLU A 31 -10.23 -5.69 1.88
C GLU A 31 -9.18 -6.76 2.15
N THR A 32 -8.67 -6.80 3.37
CA THR A 32 -7.64 -7.75 3.77
C THR A 32 -7.71 -7.93 5.28
N THR A 33 -6.80 -8.72 5.86
CA THR A 33 -6.74 -8.86 7.31
C THR A 33 -6.27 -7.55 7.95
N VAL A 34 -6.67 -7.32 9.21
CA VAL A 34 -6.29 -6.09 9.93
C VAL A 34 -4.76 -5.93 9.96
N THR A 35 -4.02 -7.03 10.20
CA THR A 35 -2.57 -6.97 10.27
C THR A 35 -1.96 -6.52 8.95
N LYS A 36 -2.44 -7.10 7.84
CA LYS A 36 -1.96 -6.71 6.51
C LYS A 36 -2.36 -5.27 6.16
N ALA A 37 -3.58 -4.87 6.55
CA ALA A 37 -4.04 -3.50 6.30
C ALA A 37 -3.14 -2.47 6.98
N LYS A 38 -2.73 -2.73 8.22
CA LYS A 38 -1.82 -1.83 8.94
C LYS A 38 -0.47 -1.72 8.24
N GLU A 39 0.04 -2.83 7.72
CA GLU A 39 1.30 -2.83 7.01
C GLU A 39 1.18 -2.12 5.66
N VAL A 40 0.06 -2.31 4.95
CA VAL A 40 -0.22 -1.60 3.70
C VAL A 40 -0.29 -0.10 3.93
N ALA A 41 -0.92 0.34 5.02
CA ALA A 41 -0.98 1.76 5.35
C ALA A 41 0.41 2.36 5.49
N LYS A 42 1.30 1.66 6.17
CA LYS A 42 2.67 2.10 6.38
C LYS A 42 3.45 2.16 5.06
N LEU A 43 3.37 1.08 4.29
CA LEU A 43 4.12 0.98 3.03
C LEU A 43 3.60 1.96 1.97
N SER A 44 2.27 2.10 1.88
CA SER A 44 1.69 3.03 0.92
C SER A 44 2.02 4.48 1.26
N ALA A 45 2.07 4.82 2.55
CA ALA A 45 2.48 6.16 2.97
C ALA A 45 3.92 6.48 2.53
N GLN A 46 4.81 5.50 2.63
CA GLN A 46 6.18 5.66 2.17
C GLN A 46 6.24 5.91 0.66
N LEU A 47 5.46 5.14 -0.11
CA LEU A 47 5.43 5.30 -1.56
C LEU A 47 4.80 6.62 -2.00
N ILE A 48 3.74 7.06 -1.33
CA ILE A 48 3.11 8.35 -1.62
C ILE A 48 4.09 9.48 -1.32
N THR A 49 4.81 9.40 -0.20
CA THR A 49 5.81 10.40 0.15
C THR A 49 6.92 10.49 -0.89
N LEU A 50 7.40 9.34 -1.39
CA LEU A 50 8.37 9.32 -2.48
C LEU A 50 7.80 9.93 -3.75
N ALA A 51 6.56 9.59 -4.08
CA ALA A 51 5.91 10.10 -5.29
C ALA A 51 5.72 11.61 -5.25
N LYS A 52 5.51 12.17 -4.07
CA LYS A 52 5.39 13.62 -3.90
C LYS A 52 6.69 14.36 -4.26
N ARG A 53 7.84 13.72 -4.09
CA ARG A 53 9.12 14.30 -4.49
C ARG A 53 9.20 14.44 -6.02
N ASN A 54 8.61 13.50 -6.74
CA ASN A 54 8.50 13.51 -8.20
C ASN A 54 9.83 13.69 -8.95
N ASP A 55 10.92 13.13 -8.41
CA ASP A 55 12.20 13.13 -9.11
C ASP A 55 12.48 11.74 -9.68
N LEU A 56 13.50 11.64 -10.53
CA LEU A 56 13.84 10.39 -11.20
C LEU A 56 14.22 9.29 -10.21
N HIS A 57 14.95 9.65 -9.16
CA HIS A 57 15.38 8.69 -8.13
C HIS A 57 14.16 8.11 -7.40
N ALA A 58 13.21 8.96 -7.01
CA ALA A 58 11.99 8.51 -6.36
C ALA A 58 11.17 7.60 -7.29
N ARG A 59 11.10 7.94 -8.57
CA ARG A 59 10.40 7.13 -9.55
C ARG A 59 10.99 5.73 -9.67
N ARG A 60 12.30 5.64 -9.67
CA ARG A 60 13.00 4.36 -9.72
C ARG A 60 12.74 3.53 -8.47
N GLN A 61 12.73 4.16 -7.30
CA GLN A 61 12.45 3.47 -6.05
C GLN A 61 11.02 2.91 -6.00
N VAL A 62 10.05 3.70 -6.43
CA VAL A 62 8.65 3.25 -6.49
C VAL A 62 8.49 2.11 -7.48
N MET A 63 9.09 2.23 -8.65
CA MET A 63 9.00 1.20 -9.69
C MET A 63 9.60 -0.12 -9.24
N ALA A 64 10.67 -0.08 -8.43
CA ALA A 64 11.27 -1.28 -7.88
C ALA A 64 10.33 -2.04 -6.94
N VAL A 65 9.39 -1.34 -6.30
CA VAL A 65 8.41 -1.95 -5.41
C VAL A 65 7.17 -2.41 -6.17
N LEU A 66 6.55 -1.53 -6.95
CA LEU A 66 5.29 -1.82 -7.63
C LEU A 66 5.46 -2.71 -8.86
N VAL A 67 6.56 -2.55 -9.56
CA VAL A 67 6.89 -3.33 -10.78
C VAL A 67 5.85 -3.19 -11.90
N ASP A 68 4.87 -2.34 -11.74
CA ASP A 68 3.83 -2.08 -12.73
C ASP A 68 3.94 -0.62 -13.15
N GLU A 69 4.32 -0.40 -14.40
CA GLU A 69 4.55 0.94 -14.93
C GLU A 69 3.28 1.79 -14.96
N THR A 70 2.15 1.18 -15.30
CA THR A 70 0.87 1.87 -15.35
C THR A 70 0.46 2.37 -13.96
N ILE A 71 0.60 1.53 -12.95
CA ILE A 71 0.24 1.90 -11.58
C ILE A 71 1.23 2.92 -11.02
N THR A 72 2.52 2.78 -11.35
CA THR A 72 3.53 3.77 -10.96
C THR A 72 3.18 5.14 -11.54
N LYS A 73 2.83 5.18 -12.81
CA LYS A 73 2.40 6.42 -13.46
C LYS A 73 1.17 7.01 -12.78
N LYS A 74 0.19 6.18 -12.47
CA LYS A 74 -1.01 6.61 -11.76
C LYS A 74 -0.67 7.22 -10.40
N LEU A 75 0.24 6.59 -9.66
CA LEU A 75 0.66 7.09 -8.36
C LEU A 75 1.27 8.49 -8.47
N PHE A 76 2.15 8.71 -9.42
CA PHE A 76 2.82 10.00 -9.60
C PHE A 76 1.92 11.08 -10.18
N GLU A 77 1.04 10.73 -11.10
CA GLU A 77 0.23 11.72 -11.82
C GLU A 77 -1.14 11.99 -11.22
N GLU A 78 -1.73 11.01 -10.56
CA GLU A 78 -3.11 11.13 -10.06
C GLU A 78 -3.22 11.07 -8.54
N ILE A 79 -2.47 10.17 -7.89
CA ILE A 79 -2.62 9.95 -6.45
C ILE A 79 -1.82 10.95 -5.63
N ALA A 80 -0.51 11.03 -5.87
CA ALA A 80 0.36 11.90 -5.10
C ALA A 80 -0.05 13.38 -5.13
N PRO A 81 -0.49 13.94 -6.27
CA PRO A 81 -0.93 15.34 -6.30
C PRO A 81 -2.07 15.66 -5.36
N LYS A 82 -2.93 14.69 -5.07
CA LYS A 82 -4.05 14.88 -4.12
C LYS A 82 -3.57 15.15 -2.71
N TYR A 83 -2.37 14.71 -2.37
CA TYR A 83 -1.84 14.76 -1.01
C TYR A 83 -0.67 15.75 -0.86
N GLU A 84 -0.50 16.63 -1.82
CA GLU A 84 0.66 17.52 -1.86
C GLU A 84 0.83 18.34 -0.58
N GLY A 85 -0.25 18.83 -0.01
CA GLY A 85 -0.20 19.62 1.23
C GLY A 85 -0.30 18.79 2.51
N ARG A 86 -0.30 17.46 2.42
CA ARG A 86 -0.53 16.60 3.56
C ARG A 86 0.70 15.77 3.87
N GLN A 87 1.07 15.71 5.15
CA GLN A 87 2.22 14.93 5.60
C GLN A 87 1.74 13.72 6.40
N GLY A 88 1.40 12.64 5.71
CA GLY A 88 0.86 11.46 6.34
C GLY A 88 -0.66 11.47 6.39
N GLY A 89 -1.26 10.45 7.01
CA GLY A 89 -2.70 10.34 7.08
C GLY A 89 -3.36 10.18 5.72
N PHE A 90 -2.71 9.44 4.81
CA PHE A 90 -3.22 9.25 3.45
C PHE A 90 -4.28 8.17 3.34
N THR A 91 -4.39 7.32 4.35
CA THR A 91 -5.26 6.15 4.32
C THR A 91 -6.16 6.09 5.53
N ARG A 92 -7.22 5.31 5.40
CA ARG A 92 -8.14 5.04 6.48
C ARG A 92 -8.40 3.55 6.53
N ILE A 93 -8.41 2.97 7.73
CA ILE A 93 -8.68 1.55 7.96
C ILE A 93 -9.91 1.44 8.83
N TYR A 94 -10.86 0.58 8.42
CA TYR A 94 -11.99 0.24 9.28
C TYR A 94 -12.26 -1.25 9.24
N ARG A 95 -12.59 -1.80 10.41
CA ARG A 95 -12.81 -3.22 10.57
C ARG A 95 -14.19 -3.62 10.07
N VAL A 96 -14.27 -4.79 9.45
CA VAL A 96 -15.52 -5.30 8.90
C VAL A 96 -15.95 -6.63 9.53
N GLY A 97 -15.22 -7.10 10.53
CA GLY A 97 -15.55 -8.30 11.27
C GLY A 97 -14.74 -9.50 10.85
N PRO A 98 -15.00 -10.66 11.49
CA PRO A 98 -14.23 -11.87 11.22
C PRO A 98 -14.59 -12.49 9.89
N ARG A 99 -13.59 -13.10 9.26
CA ARG A 99 -13.76 -13.84 8.02
C ARG A 99 -14.39 -15.20 8.28
N ARG A 100 -15.25 -15.65 7.40
CA ARG A 100 -15.79 -17.00 7.47
C ARG A 100 -14.67 -18.02 7.34
N GLY A 101 -14.77 -19.09 8.14
CA GLY A 101 -13.86 -20.23 8.06
C GLY A 101 -12.76 -20.19 9.11
N ASP A 102 -11.97 -19.12 9.19
CA ASP A 102 -10.84 -19.04 10.10
C ASP A 102 -10.96 -17.93 11.15
N ALA A 103 -12.07 -17.17 11.10
CA ALA A 103 -12.34 -16.07 12.03
C ALA A 103 -11.26 -14.97 12.04
N ALA A 104 -10.45 -14.86 10.99
CA ALA A 104 -9.46 -13.79 10.88
C ALA A 104 -10.16 -12.44 10.85
N GLU A 105 -9.65 -11.47 11.62
CA GLU A 105 -10.18 -10.12 11.62
C GLU A 105 -9.89 -9.43 10.29
N MET A 106 -10.95 -9.02 9.62
CA MET A 106 -10.85 -8.36 8.31
C MET A 106 -11.04 -6.87 8.43
N ALA A 107 -10.45 -6.14 7.50
CA ALA A 107 -10.55 -4.69 7.45
C ALA A 107 -10.50 -4.21 6.00
N ILE A 108 -11.05 -3.03 5.78
CA ILE A 108 -10.89 -2.34 4.50
C ILE A 108 -9.93 -1.18 4.74
N ILE A 109 -8.93 -1.07 3.87
CA ILE A 109 -8.04 0.09 3.83
C ILE A 109 -8.32 0.85 2.55
N GLU A 110 -8.45 2.17 2.67
CA GLU A 110 -8.70 3.01 1.50
C GLU A 110 -7.92 4.31 1.54
N LEU A 111 -7.67 4.85 0.36
CA LEU A 111 -7.10 6.19 0.23
C LEU A 111 -8.17 7.22 0.56
N ILE A 112 -7.80 8.19 1.38
CA ILE A 112 -8.73 9.26 1.78
C ILE A 112 -8.95 10.25 0.65
#